data_795a34738d595b34f4ba7d33cfb5c850
#
_entry.id   795a34738d595b34f4ba7d33cfb5c850
#
_cell.length_a   1.000
_cell.length_b   1.000
_cell.length_c   1.000
_cell.angle_alpha   90.00
_cell.angle_beta   90.00
_cell.angle_gamma   90.00
#
_symmetry.space_group_name_H-M   'P 1'
#
loop_
_entity.id
_entity.type
_entity.pdbx_description
1 polymer ?
#
loop_
_entity_poly.entity_id
_entity_poly.type
_entity_poly.pdbx_seq_one_letter_code
_entity_poly.pdbx_strand_id
1 'polypeptide(L)'
;MFIKMKFKLSAKILSTVIFCGLITTCFAQTKAIDNSANVTTITLGGTPAHTVGKLPAVGTQVIDLSLTGVDLKDKKLSDFSGKYVIMNIFPSIGTGVCSKSVRKFNEDAAGLKNTTVLCISKDLPFAQKQFCGAEGINNVVMLSDFRSDFGNTYGVLMADGVMRGLLSRAVIVIDPQGKIVYEQQVPEIGQEPNYAAAIAAVK
;
A
#
# COMPACT_ATOMS: atom_id res chain seq x y z
N MET A 1 -72.02 -47.24 -0.94
CA MET A 1 -72.12 -47.64 -2.36
C MET A 1 -70.76 -47.46 -2.99
N PHE A 2 -69.96 -48.57 -3.03
CA PHE A 2 -68.52 -48.53 -3.46
C PHE A 2 -68.44 -48.88 -4.95
N ILE A 3 -67.90 -47.98 -5.73
CA ILE A 3 -67.61 -48.24 -7.14
C ILE A 3 -66.14 -48.64 -7.23
N LYS A 4 -65.90 -49.95 -7.53
CA LYS A 4 -64.58 -50.48 -7.87
C LYS A 4 -64.28 -50.22 -9.35
N MET A 5 -63.33 -49.37 -9.62
CA MET A 5 -62.78 -49.19 -10.97
C MET A 5 -61.57 -50.10 -11.14
N LYS A 6 -61.65 -51.06 -12.04
CA LYS A 6 -60.54 -51.95 -12.44
C LYS A 6 -59.71 -51.26 -13.52
N PHE A 7 -58.45 -50.93 -13.24
CA PHE A 7 -57.51 -50.57 -14.29
C PHE A 7 -56.79 -51.79 -14.83
N LYS A 8 -56.90 -51.97 -16.11
CA LYS A 8 -56.12 -52.97 -16.85
C LYS A 8 -54.73 -52.46 -17.10
N LEU A 9 -53.75 -53.25 -16.62
CA LEU A 9 -52.31 -52.99 -16.86
C LEU A 9 -51.93 -53.58 -18.24
N SER A 10 -51.58 -52.73 -19.17
CA SER A 10 -51.00 -53.12 -20.46
C SER A 10 -49.49 -53.01 -20.38
N ALA A 11 -48.79 -54.13 -20.46
CA ALA A 11 -47.34 -54.19 -20.51
C ALA A 11 -46.86 -53.77 -21.89
N LYS A 12 -46.18 -52.63 -21.99
CA LYS A 12 -45.29 -52.31 -23.10
C LYS A 12 -43.90 -52.09 -22.53
N ILE A 13 -43.01 -53.01 -22.87
CA ILE A 13 -41.59 -52.99 -22.62
C ILE A 13 -41.03 -51.81 -23.39
N LEU A 14 -40.51 -50.80 -22.71
CA LEU A 14 -39.73 -49.76 -23.36
C LEU A 14 -38.34 -49.74 -22.71
N SER A 15 -37.39 -50.15 -23.51
CA SER A 15 -35.95 -50.15 -23.23
C SER A 15 -35.51 -48.73 -22.86
N THR A 16 -35.21 -48.53 -21.60
CA THR A 16 -34.64 -47.26 -21.14
C THR A 16 -33.12 -47.38 -21.17
N VAL A 17 -32.51 -46.77 -22.17
CA VAL A 17 -31.07 -46.53 -22.23
C VAL A 17 -30.70 -45.62 -21.06
N ILE A 18 -29.94 -46.15 -20.10
CA ILE A 18 -29.35 -45.36 -19.00
C ILE A 18 -28.19 -44.60 -19.62
N PHE A 19 -28.45 -43.31 -19.93
CA PHE A 19 -27.40 -42.36 -20.27
C PHE A 19 -26.76 -41.88 -18.96
N CYS A 20 -25.68 -42.58 -18.57
CA CYS A 20 -24.86 -42.21 -17.45
C CYS A 20 -24.07 -40.93 -17.83
N GLY A 21 -24.68 -39.77 -17.61
CA GLY A 21 -24.03 -38.47 -17.78
C GLY A 21 -22.92 -38.33 -16.76
N LEU A 22 -21.67 -38.46 -17.17
CA LEU A 22 -20.49 -38.03 -16.43
C LEU A 22 -20.58 -36.50 -16.25
N ILE A 23 -21.10 -36.07 -15.12
CA ILE A 23 -20.95 -34.67 -14.68
C ILE A 23 -19.50 -34.52 -14.28
N THR A 24 -18.67 -34.09 -15.23
CA THR A 24 -17.32 -33.62 -14.96
C THR A 24 -17.46 -32.27 -14.21
N THR A 25 -17.42 -32.31 -12.89
CA THR A 25 -17.29 -31.12 -12.08
C THR A 25 -15.93 -30.52 -12.36
N CYS A 26 -15.89 -29.53 -13.25
CA CYS A 26 -14.74 -28.69 -13.47
C CYS A 26 -14.57 -27.83 -12.21
N PHE A 27 -13.82 -28.34 -11.22
CA PHE A 27 -13.29 -27.50 -10.17
C PHE A 27 -12.31 -26.53 -10.82
N ALA A 28 -12.76 -25.31 -11.08
CA ALA A 28 -11.86 -24.21 -11.37
C ALA A 28 -10.93 -24.06 -10.16
N GLN A 29 -9.74 -24.65 -10.26
CA GLN A 29 -8.65 -24.35 -9.35
C GLN A 29 -8.34 -22.87 -9.53
N THR A 30 -8.83 -22.06 -8.62
CA THR A 30 -8.35 -20.69 -8.45
C THR A 30 -6.88 -20.84 -8.09
N LYS A 31 -6.01 -20.69 -9.09
CA LYS A 31 -4.57 -20.64 -8.90
C LYS A 31 -4.35 -19.45 -8.00
N ALA A 32 -4.08 -19.69 -6.72
CA ALA A 32 -3.60 -18.63 -5.82
C ALA A 32 -2.40 -18.02 -6.52
N ILE A 33 -2.48 -16.73 -6.81
CA ILE A 33 -1.36 -15.99 -7.37
C ILE A 33 -0.31 -16.02 -6.25
N ASP A 34 0.74 -16.80 -6.44
CA ASP A 34 1.88 -16.82 -5.54
C ASP A 34 2.62 -15.48 -5.67
N ASN A 35 2.23 -14.52 -4.85
CA ASN A 35 2.87 -13.20 -4.75
C ASN A 35 4.18 -13.25 -3.94
N SER A 36 4.63 -14.41 -3.48
CA SER A 36 5.82 -14.55 -2.63
C SER A 36 7.10 -13.99 -3.26
N ALA A 37 7.20 -14.01 -4.58
CA ALA A 37 8.35 -13.46 -5.31
C ALA A 37 8.39 -11.91 -5.32
N ASN A 38 7.32 -11.23 -4.93
CA ASN A 38 7.19 -9.78 -5.08
C ASN A 38 7.03 -9.01 -3.77
N VAL A 39 7.10 -9.68 -2.62
CA VAL A 39 7.02 -9.07 -1.29
C VAL A 39 8.40 -8.66 -0.78
N THR A 40 8.43 -7.68 0.13
CA THR A 40 9.62 -7.37 0.92
C THR A 40 9.42 -7.87 2.34
N THR A 41 10.38 -8.62 2.86
CA THR A 41 10.43 -9.01 4.28
C THR A 41 11.14 -7.92 5.07
N ILE A 42 10.49 -7.44 6.11
CA ILE A 42 11.03 -6.50 7.10
C ILE A 42 10.80 -7.07 8.49
N THR A 43 11.27 -6.39 9.54
CA THR A 43 11.05 -6.82 10.92
C THR A 43 10.44 -5.70 11.76
N LEU A 44 9.74 -6.10 12.83
CA LEU A 44 9.31 -5.23 13.92
C LEU A 44 9.75 -5.87 15.24
N GLY A 45 10.73 -5.27 15.89
CA GLY A 45 11.33 -5.85 17.11
C GLY A 45 11.93 -7.24 16.84
N GLY A 46 12.50 -7.45 15.66
CA GLY A 46 13.04 -8.74 15.21
C GLY A 46 12.00 -9.74 14.69
N THR A 47 10.70 -9.48 14.83
CA THR A 47 9.64 -10.34 14.29
C THR A 47 9.41 -10.06 12.80
N PRO A 48 9.50 -11.06 11.92
CA PRO A 48 9.27 -10.86 10.48
C PRO A 48 7.85 -10.39 10.18
N ALA A 49 7.74 -9.50 9.21
CA ALA A 49 6.50 -9.03 8.61
C ALA A 49 6.74 -8.73 7.13
N HIS A 50 5.69 -8.70 6.33
CA HIS A 50 5.80 -8.57 4.89
C HIS A 50 5.01 -7.38 4.37
N THR A 51 5.52 -6.75 3.32
CA THR A 51 4.76 -5.79 2.51
C THR A 51 4.05 -6.50 1.36
N VAL A 52 3.04 -5.86 0.77
CA VAL A 52 2.30 -6.41 -0.39
C VAL A 52 3.14 -6.45 -1.67
N GLY A 53 4.29 -5.77 -1.70
CA GLY A 53 5.14 -5.63 -2.88
C GLY A 53 6.55 -5.19 -2.51
N LYS A 54 7.24 -4.62 -3.51
CA LYS A 54 8.56 -3.99 -3.38
C LYS A 54 8.48 -2.53 -3.77
N LEU A 55 9.38 -1.71 -3.23
CA LEU A 55 9.56 -0.34 -3.70
C LEU A 55 9.87 -0.33 -5.21
N PRO A 56 9.37 0.67 -5.95
CA PRO A 56 9.79 0.89 -7.32
C PRO A 56 11.29 1.17 -7.38
N ALA A 57 12.00 0.49 -8.29
CA ALA A 57 13.45 0.56 -8.37
C ALA A 57 13.97 1.95 -8.79
N VAL A 58 15.18 2.30 -8.36
CA VAL A 58 15.91 3.49 -8.87
C VAL A 58 15.96 3.45 -10.40
N GLY A 59 15.70 4.60 -11.01
CA GLY A 59 15.64 4.78 -12.48
C GLY A 59 14.24 4.65 -13.07
N THR A 60 13.25 4.13 -12.32
CA THR A 60 11.86 4.07 -12.78
C THR A 60 11.16 5.43 -12.69
N GLN A 61 10.18 5.64 -13.56
CA GLN A 61 9.30 6.81 -13.50
C GLN A 61 8.31 6.65 -12.35
N VAL A 62 8.11 7.71 -11.59
CA VAL A 62 7.12 7.73 -10.51
C VAL A 62 5.70 7.50 -11.05
N ILE A 63 4.90 6.73 -10.32
CA ILE A 63 3.50 6.52 -10.65
C ILE A 63 2.69 7.66 -10.01
N ASP A 64 1.97 8.42 -10.83
CA ASP A 64 1.15 9.53 -10.33
C ASP A 64 -0.10 9.02 -9.61
N LEU A 65 -0.25 9.43 -8.37
CA LEU A 65 -1.38 9.07 -7.51
C LEU A 65 -1.82 10.28 -6.70
N SER A 66 -3.10 10.28 -6.34
CA SER A 66 -3.67 11.28 -5.44
C SER A 66 -3.62 10.80 -3.99
N LEU A 67 -3.18 11.69 -3.11
CA LEU A 67 -3.19 11.54 -1.65
C LEU A 67 -3.97 12.70 -1.05
N THR A 68 -4.51 12.53 0.16
CA THR A 68 -5.33 13.58 0.79
C THR A 68 -4.47 14.47 1.71
N GLY A 69 -4.45 15.76 1.45
CA GLY A 69 -3.78 16.75 2.31
C GLY A 69 -4.54 17.01 3.62
N VAL A 70 -3.87 17.69 4.57
CA VAL A 70 -4.48 18.10 5.86
C VAL A 70 -5.65 19.09 5.71
N ASP A 71 -5.80 19.68 4.54
CA ASP A 71 -6.91 20.54 4.12
C ASP A 71 -8.08 19.78 3.49
N LEU A 72 -8.02 18.44 3.50
CA LEU A 72 -8.94 17.49 2.88
C LEU A 72 -9.01 17.54 1.34
N LYS A 73 -8.12 18.31 0.70
CA LYS A 73 -8.01 18.35 -0.74
C LYS A 73 -7.06 17.25 -1.22
N ASP A 74 -7.39 16.66 -2.34
CA ASP A 74 -6.52 15.70 -2.98
C ASP A 74 -5.36 16.43 -3.68
N LYS A 75 -4.16 15.89 -3.50
CA LYS A 75 -2.90 16.35 -4.10
C LYS A 75 -2.30 15.21 -4.88
N LYS A 76 -1.97 15.45 -6.13
CA LYS A 76 -1.27 14.49 -6.98
C LYS A 76 0.24 14.60 -6.78
N LEU A 77 0.96 13.52 -7.00
CA LEU A 77 2.42 13.57 -6.99
C LEU A 77 2.95 14.49 -8.10
N SER A 78 2.26 14.55 -9.24
CA SER A 78 2.55 15.47 -10.35
C SER A 78 2.45 16.95 -9.98
N ASP A 79 1.72 17.32 -8.92
CA ASP A 79 1.64 18.71 -8.43
C ASP A 79 2.99 19.22 -7.90
N PHE A 80 3.91 18.30 -7.61
CA PHE A 80 5.26 18.58 -7.11
C PHE A 80 6.35 18.42 -8.18
N SER A 81 5.96 18.19 -9.45
CA SER A 81 6.91 18.05 -10.58
C SER A 81 7.79 19.29 -10.77
N GLY A 82 8.95 19.13 -11.41
CA GLY A 82 9.93 20.20 -11.59
C GLY A 82 10.78 20.51 -10.37
N LYS A 83 10.58 19.80 -9.27
CA LYS A 83 11.38 19.85 -8.03
C LYS A 83 11.86 18.46 -7.65
N TYR A 84 12.86 18.38 -6.80
CA TYR A 84 13.11 17.14 -6.07
C TYR A 84 11.98 16.89 -5.09
N VAL A 85 11.58 15.62 -4.96
CA VAL A 85 10.58 15.20 -3.97
C VAL A 85 11.19 14.13 -3.11
N ILE A 86 11.18 14.32 -1.79
CA ILE A 86 11.51 13.29 -0.81
C ILE A 86 10.20 12.78 -0.22
N MET A 87 9.89 11.50 -0.40
CA MET A 87 8.78 10.85 0.28
C MET A 87 9.29 10.17 1.54
N ASN A 88 8.89 10.66 2.71
CA ASN A 88 9.05 10.00 4.00
C ASN A 88 7.78 9.22 4.28
N ILE A 89 7.82 7.90 4.14
CA ILE A 89 6.71 6.98 4.30
C ILE A 89 6.84 6.27 5.64
N PHE A 90 5.76 6.20 6.42
CA PHE A 90 5.81 5.63 7.76
C PHE A 90 4.45 5.09 8.23
N PRO A 91 4.42 4.19 9.24
CA PRO A 91 3.19 3.56 9.73
C PRO A 91 2.16 4.55 10.31
N SER A 92 2.55 5.37 11.29
CA SER A 92 1.63 6.30 11.95
C SER A 92 2.38 7.40 12.68
N ILE A 93 1.89 8.63 12.54
CA ILE A 93 2.40 9.83 13.23
C ILE A 93 2.30 9.72 14.76
N GLY A 94 1.41 8.87 15.26
CA GLY A 94 1.23 8.60 16.68
C GLY A 94 2.34 7.79 17.35
N THR A 95 3.39 7.35 16.59
CA THR A 95 4.50 6.57 17.13
C THR A 95 5.78 7.40 17.24
N GLY A 96 6.61 7.09 18.24
CA GLY A 96 7.82 7.89 18.56
C GLY A 96 8.80 8.03 17.40
N VAL A 97 9.13 6.91 16.70
CA VAL A 97 10.09 6.94 15.59
C VAL A 97 9.51 7.66 14.36
N CYS A 98 8.20 7.50 14.07
CA CYS A 98 7.58 8.19 12.96
C CYS A 98 7.52 9.71 13.18
N SER A 99 7.08 10.14 14.37
CA SER A 99 7.06 11.57 14.72
C SER A 99 8.48 12.18 14.70
N LYS A 100 9.49 11.41 15.14
CA LYS A 100 10.89 11.83 15.07
C LYS A 100 11.35 12.01 13.62
N SER A 101 10.99 11.08 12.72
CA SER A 101 11.36 11.19 11.29
C SER A 101 10.71 12.41 10.63
N VAL A 102 9.46 12.74 10.98
CA VAL A 102 8.79 13.95 10.46
C VAL A 102 9.47 15.22 10.95
N ARG A 103 9.82 15.31 12.25
CA ARG A 103 10.56 16.46 12.80
C ARG A 103 11.90 16.61 12.09
N LYS A 104 12.66 15.51 11.95
CA LYS A 104 13.98 15.55 11.30
C LYS A 104 13.90 16.04 9.86
N PHE A 105 12.98 15.50 9.06
CA PHE A 105 12.77 15.97 7.70
C PHE A 105 12.22 17.41 7.65
N ASN A 106 11.44 17.84 8.62
CA ASN A 106 10.97 19.23 8.70
C ASN A 106 12.13 20.22 8.95
N GLU A 107 13.09 19.83 9.81
CA GLU A 107 14.31 20.61 10.05
C GLU A 107 15.18 20.65 8.78
N ASP A 108 15.46 19.48 8.18
CA ASP A 108 16.32 19.37 7.01
C ASP A 108 15.73 20.10 5.80
N ALA A 109 14.40 20.02 5.60
CA ALA A 109 13.69 20.66 4.49
C ALA A 109 13.92 22.17 4.42
N ALA A 110 14.11 22.83 5.55
CA ALA A 110 14.38 24.27 5.61
C ALA A 110 15.67 24.68 4.86
N GLY A 111 16.65 23.78 4.77
CA GLY A 111 17.92 24.00 4.05
C GLY A 111 17.94 23.51 2.60
N LEU A 112 16.94 22.77 2.16
CA LEU A 112 16.91 22.15 0.83
C LEU A 112 16.33 23.13 -0.21
N LYS A 113 17.12 23.42 -1.25
CA LYS A 113 16.65 24.24 -2.37
C LYS A 113 15.92 23.36 -3.39
N ASN A 114 14.90 23.93 -4.03
CA ASN A 114 14.11 23.26 -5.08
C ASN A 114 13.64 21.83 -4.71
N THR A 115 13.28 21.62 -3.44
CA THR A 115 12.91 20.31 -2.91
C THR A 115 11.62 20.42 -2.11
N THR A 116 10.74 19.44 -2.24
CA THR A 116 9.56 19.27 -1.40
C THR A 116 9.65 17.95 -0.66
N VAL A 117 9.41 17.98 0.64
CA VAL A 117 9.31 16.75 1.46
C VAL A 117 7.84 16.42 1.68
N LEU A 118 7.44 15.20 1.30
CA LEU A 118 6.12 14.63 1.51
C LEU A 118 6.20 13.60 2.65
N CYS A 119 5.41 13.79 3.68
CA CYS A 119 5.28 12.85 4.81
C CYS A 119 3.98 12.08 4.65
N ILE A 120 4.07 10.76 4.40
CA ILE A 120 2.95 9.94 3.94
C ILE A 120 2.67 8.81 4.95
N SER A 121 1.42 8.71 5.39
CA SER A 121 0.94 7.63 6.26
C SER A 121 -0.54 7.35 6.02
N LYS A 122 -1.08 6.30 6.67
CA LYS A 122 -2.54 6.03 6.68
C LYS A 122 -3.31 6.77 7.77
N ASP A 123 -2.63 7.61 8.55
CA ASP A 123 -3.32 8.45 9.52
C ASP A 123 -4.33 9.36 8.81
N LEU A 124 -5.45 9.60 9.47
CA LEU A 124 -6.43 10.56 8.95
C LEU A 124 -5.83 11.97 8.89
N PRO A 125 -6.22 12.80 7.90
CA PRO A 125 -5.72 14.18 7.77
C PRO A 125 -5.91 15.02 9.03
N PHE A 126 -6.92 14.72 9.84
CA PHE A 126 -7.18 15.39 11.11
C PHE A 126 -6.08 15.15 12.13
N ALA A 127 -5.62 13.89 12.28
CA ALA A 127 -4.52 13.55 13.19
C ALA A 127 -3.20 14.17 12.72
N GLN A 128 -2.93 14.11 11.41
CA GLN A 128 -1.76 14.76 10.81
C GLN A 128 -1.78 16.27 11.04
N LYS A 129 -2.93 16.93 10.85
CA LYS A 129 -3.12 18.38 11.10
C LYS A 129 -2.88 18.72 12.56
N GLN A 130 -3.42 17.94 13.49
CA GLN A 130 -3.23 18.15 14.92
C GLN A 130 -1.75 18.05 15.29
N PHE A 131 -1.04 17.04 14.79
CA PHE A 131 0.39 16.88 15.02
C PHE A 131 1.19 18.08 14.49
N CYS A 132 0.93 18.52 13.26
CA CYS A 132 1.63 19.67 12.68
C CYS A 132 1.43 20.94 13.53
N GLY A 133 0.22 21.19 14.00
CA GLY A 133 -0.08 22.34 14.86
C GLY A 133 0.60 22.28 16.21
N ALA A 134 0.65 21.09 16.83
CA ALA A 134 1.28 20.89 18.13
C ALA A 134 2.81 20.97 18.09
N GLU A 135 3.42 20.55 16.98
CA GLU A 135 4.88 20.38 16.84
C GLU A 135 5.54 21.46 15.95
N GLY A 136 4.79 22.42 15.45
CA GLY A 136 5.32 23.47 14.59
C GLY A 136 5.86 22.98 13.24
N ILE A 137 5.27 21.88 12.69
CA ILE A 137 5.67 21.29 11.41
C ILE A 137 5.11 22.12 10.26
N ASN A 138 5.97 22.81 9.50
CA ASN A 138 5.59 23.75 8.45
C ASN A 138 6.45 23.68 7.16
N ASN A 139 7.56 22.91 7.16
CA ASN A 139 8.47 22.79 6.02
C ASN A 139 8.22 21.51 5.20
N VAL A 140 7.31 20.65 5.63
CA VAL A 140 6.93 19.43 4.94
C VAL A 140 5.44 19.40 4.61
N VAL A 141 5.06 18.61 3.63
CA VAL A 141 3.66 18.41 3.25
C VAL A 141 3.19 17.06 3.79
N MET A 142 2.20 17.09 4.70
CA MET A 142 1.59 15.86 5.21
C MET A 142 0.50 15.38 4.27
N LEU A 143 0.55 14.10 3.92
CA LEU A 143 -0.38 13.45 3.00
C LEU A 143 -0.88 12.14 3.59
N SER A 144 -2.17 11.90 3.46
CA SER A 144 -2.83 10.70 3.95
C SER A 144 -3.20 9.75 2.81
N ASP A 145 -2.83 8.48 2.98
CA ASP A 145 -3.22 7.34 2.13
C ASP A 145 -4.48 6.63 2.65
N PHE A 146 -5.33 7.27 3.48
CA PHE A 146 -6.48 6.62 4.11
C PHE A 146 -7.55 6.17 3.10
N ARG A 147 -7.62 6.78 1.94
CA ARG A 147 -8.59 6.48 0.87
C ARG A 147 -7.98 6.32 -0.52
N SER A 148 -6.65 6.22 -0.62
CA SER A 148 -5.95 5.99 -1.89
C SER A 148 -5.36 4.58 -1.94
N ASP A 149 -4.77 4.22 -3.08
CA ASP A 149 -4.11 2.94 -3.31
C ASP A 149 -2.57 3.07 -3.31
N PHE A 150 -2.05 4.13 -2.68
CA PHE A 150 -0.61 4.41 -2.65
C PHE A 150 0.19 3.26 -2.05
N GLY A 151 -0.26 2.74 -0.90
CA GLY A 151 0.43 1.66 -0.21
C GLY A 151 0.59 0.39 -1.03
N ASN A 152 -0.43 0.01 -1.81
CA ASN A 152 -0.36 -1.12 -2.74
C ASN A 152 0.53 -0.81 -3.95
N THR A 153 0.31 0.35 -4.58
CA THR A 153 1.01 0.73 -5.81
C THR A 153 2.51 0.88 -5.62
N TYR A 154 2.93 1.42 -4.47
CA TYR A 154 4.34 1.58 -4.10
C TYR A 154 4.92 0.37 -3.35
N GLY A 155 4.13 -0.68 -3.14
CA GLY A 155 4.56 -1.91 -2.49
C GLY A 155 4.90 -1.77 -1.01
N VAL A 156 4.39 -0.73 -0.34
CA VAL A 156 4.73 -0.39 1.06
C VAL A 156 3.61 -0.69 2.06
N LEU A 157 2.45 -1.19 1.61
CA LEU A 157 1.39 -1.61 2.51
C LEU A 157 1.81 -2.89 3.25
N MET A 158 1.65 -2.90 4.58
CA MET A 158 1.89 -4.09 5.40
C MET A 158 0.82 -5.14 5.13
N ALA A 159 1.24 -6.32 4.66
CA ALA A 159 0.36 -7.43 4.31
C ALA A 159 -0.04 -8.27 5.52
N ASP A 160 0.83 -8.32 6.54
CA ASP A 160 0.66 -9.14 7.73
C ASP A 160 1.27 -8.49 8.99
N GLY A 161 1.37 -9.27 10.07
CA GLY A 161 1.88 -8.82 11.36
C GLY A 161 0.91 -7.86 12.06
N VAL A 162 1.37 -7.32 13.20
CA VAL A 162 0.55 -6.43 14.05
C VAL A 162 0.32 -5.05 13.43
N MET A 163 1.09 -4.69 12.40
CA MET A 163 0.93 -3.43 11.65
C MET A 163 0.23 -3.63 10.30
N ARG A 164 -0.41 -4.77 10.07
CA ARG A 164 -1.17 -5.04 8.85
C ARG A 164 -2.14 -3.89 8.54
N GLY A 165 -2.10 -3.42 7.28
CA GLY A 165 -2.95 -2.33 6.82
C GLY A 165 -2.36 -0.94 7.00
N LEU A 166 -1.25 -0.79 7.75
CA LEU A 166 -0.45 0.44 7.80
C LEU A 166 0.61 0.44 6.69
N LEU A 167 1.27 1.56 6.48
CA LEU A 167 2.44 1.62 5.61
C LEU A 167 3.68 1.13 6.36
N SER A 168 4.63 0.54 5.64
CA SER A 168 5.96 0.24 6.15
C SER A 168 6.77 1.54 6.32
N ARG A 169 8.03 1.43 6.75
CA ARG A 169 8.91 2.59 6.78
C ARG A 169 9.83 2.58 5.57
N ALA A 170 9.69 3.61 4.73
CA ALA A 170 10.48 3.76 3.51
C ALA A 170 10.77 5.23 3.18
N VAL A 171 11.81 5.45 2.40
CA VAL A 171 12.13 6.75 1.81
C VAL A 171 12.35 6.59 0.32
N ILE A 172 11.76 7.48 -0.47
CA ILE A 172 11.97 7.56 -1.92
C ILE A 172 12.36 9.00 -2.26
N VAL A 173 13.38 9.17 -3.11
CA VAL A 173 13.73 10.50 -3.67
C VAL A 173 13.50 10.48 -5.17
N ILE A 174 12.81 11.50 -5.65
CA ILE A 174 12.41 11.67 -7.05
C ILE A 174 13.08 12.95 -7.57
N ASP A 175 13.63 12.90 -8.77
CA ASP A 175 14.22 14.06 -9.44
C ASP A 175 13.14 14.96 -10.09
N PRO A 176 13.52 16.18 -10.57
CA PRO A 176 12.58 17.09 -11.24
C PRO A 176 11.92 16.52 -12.49
N GLN A 177 12.45 15.44 -13.09
CA GLN A 177 11.90 14.76 -14.26
C GLN A 177 10.95 13.61 -13.87
N GLY A 178 10.72 13.41 -12.56
CA GLY A 178 9.84 12.37 -12.04
C GLY A 178 10.48 10.99 -11.97
N LYS A 179 11.81 10.90 -12.02
CA LYS A 179 12.55 9.63 -11.91
C LYS A 179 12.97 9.38 -10.46
N ILE A 180 12.83 8.15 -10.00
CA ILE A 180 13.34 7.73 -8.70
C ILE A 180 14.87 7.69 -8.77
N VAL A 181 15.55 8.45 -7.90
CA VAL A 181 17.00 8.53 -7.81
C VAL A 181 17.56 7.91 -6.53
N TYR A 182 16.70 7.64 -5.55
CA TYR A 182 17.04 6.93 -4.32
C TYR A 182 15.79 6.23 -3.80
N GLU A 183 15.96 5.04 -3.23
CA GLU A 183 14.93 4.35 -2.46
C GLU A 183 15.54 3.59 -1.30
N GLN A 184 14.80 3.49 -0.20
CA GLN A 184 15.14 2.70 0.97
C GLN A 184 13.89 2.13 1.60
N GLN A 185 13.76 0.81 1.62
CA GLN A 185 12.89 0.12 2.56
C GLN A 185 13.68 -0.11 3.85
N VAL A 186 13.24 0.45 4.98
CA VAL A 186 13.93 0.26 6.26
C VAL A 186 13.69 -1.17 6.75
N PRO A 187 14.75 -1.99 6.96
CA PRO A 187 14.59 -3.41 7.27
C PRO A 187 13.94 -3.67 8.63
N GLU A 188 14.18 -2.81 9.63
CA GLU A 188 13.54 -2.87 10.95
C GLU A 188 12.66 -1.63 11.12
N ILE A 189 11.35 -1.83 11.15
CA ILE A 189 10.38 -0.73 11.10
C ILE A 189 10.48 0.22 12.31
N GLY A 190 11.05 -0.27 13.41
CA GLY A 190 11.36 0.50 14.62
C GLY A 190 12.58 1.39 14.51
N GLN A 191 13.36 1.30 13.43
CA GLN A 191 14.54 2.15 13.19
C GLN A 191 14.22 3.35 12.31
N GLU A 192 15.03 4.40 12.43
CA GLU A 192 14.97 5.58 11.59
C GLU A 192 15.52 5.29 10.18
N PRO A 193 15.04 6.01 9.13
CA PRO A 193 15.64 5.90 7.80
C PRO A 193 17.02 6.58 7.75
N ASN A 194 17.76 6.33 6.68
CA ASN A 194 19.01 7.02 6.41
C ASN A 194 18.74 8.42 5.81
N TYR A 195 18.57 9.41 6.66
CA TYR A 195 18.31 10.80 6.27
C TYR A 195 19.44 11.37 5.38
N ALA A 196 20.71 11.12 5.77
CA ALA A 196 21.85 11.64 5.03
C ALA A 196 21.90 11.13 3.59
N ALA A 197 21.64 9.83 3.37
CA ALA A 197 21.59 9.27 2.04
C ALA A 197 20.43 9.83 1.20
N ALA A 198 19.26 10.01 1.80
CA ALA A 198 18.09 10.63 1.13
C ALA A 198 18.40 12.07 0.70
N ILE A 199 19.00 12.87 1.59
CA ILE A 199 19.37 14.27 1.30
C ILE A 199 20.49 14.34 0.26
N ALA A 200 21.49 13.45 0.31
CA ALA A 200 22.58 13.41 -0.67
C ALA A 200 22.12 13.05 -2.08
N ALA A 201 20.95 12.43 -2.24
CA ALA A 201 20.34 12.15 -3.54
C ALA A 201 19.68 13.40 -4.19
N VAL A 202 19.49 14.48 -3.43
CA VAL A 202 19.05 15.79 -3.92
C VAL A 202 20.31 16.54 -4.41
N LYS A 203 20.33 16.93 -5.69
CA LYS A 203 21.49 17.57 -6.34
C LYS A 203 21.26 19.06 -6.59
#